data_60128778eeb9ecbdea8201328ebc4678
#
_entry.id   60128778eeb9ecbdea8201328ebc4678
#
_cell.length_a   1.000
_cell.length_b   1.000
_cell.length_c   1.000
_cell.angle_alpha   90.00
_cell.angle_beta   90.00
_cell.angle_gamma   90.00
#
_symmetry.space_group_name_H-M   'P 1'
#
loop_
_entity.id
_entity.type
_entity.pdbx_description
1 polymer ?
#
loop_
_entity_poly.entity_id
_entity_poly.type
_entity_poly.pdbx_seq_one_letter_code
_entity_poly.pdbx_strand_id
1 'polypeptide(L)'
;MARKADVKGGNGDVVFDAETGTARKYLRNTSTAEKVTRFKRELAVFQELCKNPIPNVVEVTDVYIDEDKIAESYVEMKKYDGSVYDILEVTKGNVKLVFELLLPVIKALYTLSTGNPPLYHRDIKPDNILFLKKDDEYTLYLTDFGTCFLNDGSERLTPETMTVGPRMYIAPEYETGRVEEVTEKGDMFSLGKVLWCMINGEPEDFMPSNFWFVDEYDLSLIHISEPTRHLR
;
A
#
# COMPACT_ATOMS: atom_id res chain seq x y z
N MET A 1 -6.07 -28.46 -10.52
CA MET A 1 -4.68 -28.17 -10.97
C MET A 1 -4.19 -26.94 -10.23
N ALA A 2 -2.95 -26.93 -9.76
CA ALA A 2 -2.39 -25.71 -9.15
C ALA A 2 -2.24 -24.61 -10.22
N ARG A 3 -2.71 -23.39 -9.94
CA ARG A 3 -2.50 -22.24 -10.84
C ARG A 3 -1.00 -21.94 -10.91
N LYS A 4 -0.52 -21.65 -12.12
CA LYS A 4 0.84 -21.14 -12.31
C LYS A 4 0.76 -19.63 -12.15
N ALA A 5 1.25 -19.09 -11.05
CA ALA A 5 1.31 -17.65 -10.84
C ALA A 5 2.48 -17.06 -11.64
N ASP A 6 2.26 -15.90 -12.25
CA ASP A 6 3.30 -15.11 -12.93
C ASP A 6 4.13 -14.32 -11.91
N VAL A 7 3.45 -13.80 -10.87
CA VAL A 7 4.09 -13.13 -9.72
C VAL A 7 3.59 -13.76 -8.41
N LYS A 8 4.53 -14.06 -7.52
CA LYS A 8 4.24 -14.53 -6.17
C LYS A 8 4.47 -13.39 -5.18
N GLY A 9 3.40 -12.66 -4.85
CA GLY A 9 3.41 -11.66 -3.77
C GLY A 9 3.32 -12.28 -2.37
N GLY A 10 3.35 -11.51 -1.30
CA GLY A 10 3.31 -12.00 0.09
C GLY A 10 2.12 -12.91 0.42
N ASN A 11 0.90 -12.49 0.14
CA ASN A 11 -0.34 -13.20 0.47
C ASN A 11 -1.13 -13.70 -0.74
N GLY A 12 -0.75 -13.34 -1.97
CA GLY A 12 -1.52 -13.64 -3.17
C GLY A 12 -0.68 -14.15 -4.33
N ASP A 13 -1.32 -14.91 -5.20
CA ASP A 13 -0.81 -15.32 -6.50
C ASP A 13 -1.45 -14.41 -7.56
N VAL A 14 -0.62 -13.77 -8.38
CA VAL A 14 -1.07 -12.91 -9.48
C VAL A 14 -0.86 -13.64 -10.81
N VAL A 15 -1.91 -13.66 -11.62
CA VAL A 15 -1.91 -14.21 -12.98
C VAL A 15 -2.21 -13.11 -13.96
N PHE A 16 -1.34 -12.93 -14.96
CA PHE A 16 -1.52 -11.96 -16.03
C PHE A 16 -2.29 -12.55 -17.20
N ASP A 17 -3.21 -11.75 -17.73
CA ASP A 17 -3.86 -12.00 -18.99
C ASP A 17 -3.30 -11.04 -20.05
N ALA A 18 -2.56 -11.60 -21.01
CA ALA A 18 -1.92 -10.81 -22.06
C ALA A 18 -2.91 -10.33 -23.13
N GLU A 19 -4.06 -10.99 -23.27
CA GLU A 19 -5.07 -10.62 -24.27
C GLU A 19 -5.89 -9.42 -23.80
N THR A 20 -6.25 -9.40 -22.51
CA THR A 20 -7.04 -8.33 -21.91
C THR A 20 -6.21 -7.20 -21.31
N GLY A 21 -4.91 -7.45 -21.05
CA GLY A 21 -4.04 -6.51 -20.35
C GLY A 21 -4.39 -6.36 -18.88
N THR A 22 -5.00 -7.41 -18.28
CA THR A 22 -5.41 -7.44 -16.87
C THR A 22 -4.54 -8.35 -16.01
N ALA A 23 -4.67 -8.22 -14.70
CA ALA A 23 -4.03 -9.04 -13.69
C ALA A 23 -5.10 -9.53 -12.71
N ARG A 24 -5.12 -10.83 -12.42
CA ARG A 24 -5.99 -11.42 -11.40
C ARG A 24 -5.20 -11.82 -10.18
N LYS A 25 -5.55 -11.29 -9.01
CA LYS A 25 -4.98 -11.63 -7.72
C LYS A 25 -5.89 -12.63 -6.99
N TYR A 26 -5.32 -13.78 -6.62
CA TYR A 26 -5.97 -14.85 -5.89
C TYR A 26 -5.33 -15.03 -4.52
N LEU A 27 -6.08 -15.57 -3.54
CA LEU A 27 -5.49 -15.98 -2.26
C LEU A 27 -4.59 -17.22 -2.48
N ARG A 28 -3.31 -17.09 -2.13
CA ARG A 28 -2.33 -18.20 -2.27
C ARG A 28 -2.57 -19.32 -1.27
N ASN A 29 -2.91 -18.97 -0.05
CA ASN A 29 -2.92 -19.92 1.08
C ASN A 29 -4.13 -19.70 1.97
N THR A 30 -5.01 -20.70 1.99
CA THR A 30 -6.22 -20.74 2.82
C THR A 30 -6.00 -21.46 4.16
N SER A 31 -4.76 -21.78 4.54
CA SER A 31 -4.45 -22.61 5.71
C SER A 31 -4.82 -21.98 7.06
N THR A 32 -5.01 -20.68 7.14
CA THR A 32 -5.41 -19.99 8.37
C THR A 32 -6.66 -19.17 8.16
N ALA A 33 -7.58 -19.18 9.14
CA ALA A 33 -8.79 -18.37 9.13
C ALA A 33 -8.48 -16.88 9.01
N GLU A 34 -7.36 -16.42 9.61
CA GLU A 34 -6.91 -15.04 9.54
C GLU A 34 -6.63 -14.58 8.09
N LYS A 35 -5.88 -15.39 7.31
CA LYS A 35 -5.59 -15.08 5.91
C LYS A 35 -6.85 -15.00 5.05
N VAL A 36 -7.78 -15.95 5.28
CA VAL A 36 -9.07 -15.95 4.61
C VAL A 36 -9.88 -14.71 4.95
N THR A 37 -9.93 -14.34 6.23
CA THR A 37 -10.66 -13.16 6.69
C THR A 37 -10.08 -11.87 6.12
N ARG A 38 -8.75 -11.72 6.11
CA ARG A 38 -8.06 -10.58 5.49
C ARG A 38 -8.38 -10.49 3.99
N PHE A 39 -8.34 -11.61 3.28
CA PHE A 39 -8.65 -11.63 1.86
C PHE A 39 -10.12 -11.29 1.58
N LYS A 40 -11.07 -11.80 2.36
CA LYS A 40 -12.49 -11.43 2.25
C LYS A 40 -12.69 -9.92 2.45
N ARG A 41 -11.99 -9.32 3.42
CA ARG A 41 -12.02 -7.86 3.63
C ARG A 41 -11.44 -7.11 2.42
N GLU A 42 -10.30 -7.57 1.91
CA GLU A 42 -9.69 -7.00 0.71
C GLU A 42 -10.66 -7.03 -0.48
N LEU A 43 -11.33 -8.18 -0.72
CA LEU A 43 -12.35 -8.31 -1.76
C LEU A 43 -13.49 -7.31 -1.58
N ALA A 44 -13.99 -7.12 -0.35
CA ALA A 44 -15.06 -6.16 -0.06
C ALA A 44 -14.64 -4.71 -0.37
N VAL A 45 -13.42 -4.33 -0.01
CA VAL A 45 -12.87 -3.01 -0.35
C VAL A 45 -12.76 -2.84 -1.87
N PHE A 46 -12.27 -3.84 -2.57
CA PHE A 46 -12.15 -3.78 -4.02
C PHE A 46 -13.50 -3.79 -4.74
N GLN A 47 -14.53 -4.46 -4.19
CA GLN A 47 -15.89 -4.34 -4.71
C GLN A 47 -16.42 -2.90 -4.64
N GLU A 48 -16.11 -2.19 -3.56
CA GLU A 48 -16.50 -0.80 -3.42
C GLU A 48 -15.70 0.11 -4.36
N LEU A 49 -14.38 -0.11 -4.48
CA LEU A 49 -13.52 0.62 -5.41
C LEU A 49 -13.88 0.38 -6.88
N CYS A 50 -14.38 -0.82 -7.22
CA CYS A 50 -14.88 -1.12 -8.56
C CYS A 50 -16.11 -0.28 -8.93
N LYS A 51 -17.01 -0.03 -7.94
CA LYS A 51 -18.21 0.82 -8.12
C LYS A 51 -17.87 2.31 -8.07
N ASN A 52 -16.97 2.68 -7.16
CA ASN A 52 -16.62 4.05 -6.83
C ASN A 52 -15.08 4.21 -6.94
N PRO A 53 -14.53 4.28 -8.16
CA PRO A 53 -13.07 4.35 -8.36
C PRO A 53 -12.50 5.65 -7.80
N ILE A 54 -11.37 5.53 -7.12
CA ILE A 54 -10.61 6.65 -6.56
C ILE A 54 -9.38 6.88 -7.45
N PRO A 55 -9.12 8.12 -7.89
CA PRO A 55 -7.91 8.43 -8.65
C PRO A 55 -6.64 7.98 -7.91
N ASN A 56 -5.68 7.39 -8.65
CA ASN A 56 -4.42 6.87 -8.10
C ASN A 56 -4.56 5.73 -7.07
N VAL A 57 -5.71 5.06 -7.05
CA VAL A 57 -5.89 3.70 -6.57
C VAL A 57 -5.98 2.78 -7.79
N VAL A 58 -5.51 1.53 -7.68
CA VAL A 58 -5.56 0.58 -8.79
C VAL A 58 -6.95 0.47 -9.38
N GLU A 59 -7.00 0.43 -10.72
CA GLU A 59 -8.25 0.32 -11.47
C GLU A 59 -8.73 -1.14 -11.44
N VAL A 60 -9.78 -1.37 -10.65
CA VAL A 60 -10.42 -2.68 -10.49
C VAL A 60 -11.47 -2.84 -11.57
N THR A 61 -11.37 -3.92 -12.35
CA THR A 61 -12.28 -4.22 -13.46
C THR A 61 -13.34 -5.24 -13.07
N ASP A 62 -13.00 -6.18 -12.17
CA ASP A 62 -13.93 -7.20 -11.69
C ASP A 62 -13.52 -7.73 -10.30
N VAL A 63 -14.50 -8.16 -9.51
CA VAL A 63 -14.29 -8.86 -8.25
C VAL A 63 -15.24 -10.05 -8.18
N TYR A 64 -14.68 -11.25 -8.22
CA TYR A 64 -15.43 -12.49 -8.08
C TYR A 64 -15.25 -13.07 -6.68
N ILE A 65 -16.37 -13.39 -6.02
CA ILE A 65 -16.39 -14.02 -4.68
C ILE A 65 -17.14 -15.34 -4.75
N ASP A 66 -16.43 -16.42 -4.41
CA ASP A 66 -17.01 -17.74 -4.18
C ASP A 66 -16.99 -18.02 -2.66
N GLU A 67 -18.16 -17.98 -2.03
CA GLU A 67 -18.28 -18.15 -0.58
C GLU A 67 -17.93 -19.58 -0.12
N ASP A 68 -18.16 -20.59 -0.96
CA ASP A 68 -17.87 -21.99 -0.67
C ASP A 68 -16.39 -22.33 -0.95
N LYS A 69 -15.80 -21.67 -1.95
CA LYS A 69 -14.43 -21.92 -2.42
C LYS A 69 -13.64 -20.62 -2.52
N ILE A 70 -13.37 -20.01 -1.38
CA ILE A 70 -12.67 -18.71 -1.33
C ILE A 70 -11.35 -18.67 -2.13
N ALA A 71 -10.70 -19.82 -2.33
CA ALA A 71 -9.51 -19.93 -3.17
C ALA A 71 -9.77 -19.68 -4.67
N GLU A 72 -11.03 -19.74 -5.11
CA GLU A 72 -11.45 -19.43 -6.48
C GLU A 72 -11.80 -17.94 -6.64
N SER A 73 -11.99 -17.22 -5.53
CA SER A 73 -12.24 -15.78 -5.54
C SER A 73 -11.03 -15.00 -6.03
N TYR A 74 -11.28 -13.90 -6.74
CA TYR A 74 -10.21 -13.04 -7.27
C TYR A 74 -10.65 -11.57 -7.33
N VAL A 75 -9.63 -10.72 -7.40
CA VAL A 75 -9.75 -9.35 -7.87
C VAL A 75 -9.07 -9.28 -9.23
N GLU A 76 -9.79 -8.75 -10.23
CA GLU A 76 -9.21 -8.40 -11.52
C GLU A 76 -8.99 -6.90 -11.61
N MET A 77 -7.82 -6.52 -12.06
CA MET A 77 -7.42 -5.13 -12.19
C MET A 77 -6.58 -4.95 -13.45
N LYS A 78 -6.43 -3.70 -13.88
CA LYS A 78 -5.48 -3.34 -14.94
C LYS A 78 -4.08 -3.87 -14.58
N LYS A 79 -3.35 -4.37 -15.58
CA LYS A 79 -1.93 -4.72 -15.39
C LYS A 79 -1.10 -3.44 -15.32
N TYR A 80 -0.26 -3.34 -14.29
CA TYR A 80 0.72 -2.28 -14.08
C TYR A 80 2.11 -2.73 -14.51
N ASP A 81 3.01 -1.77 -14.75
CA ASP A 81 4.34 -2.03 -15.29
C ASP A 81 5.34 -2.48 -14.21
N GLY A 82 5.07 -2.16 -12.94
CA GLY A 82 5.85 -2.54 -11.79
C GLY A 82 5.43 -1.78 -10.54
N SER A 83 6.28 -1.79 -9.52
CA SER A 83 6.11 -1.08 -8.26
C SER A 83 7.12 0.06 -8.12
N VAL A 84 6.92 0.94 -7.13
CA VAL A 84 7.90 1.99 -6.80
C VAL A 84 9.29 1.40 -6.54
N TYR A 85 9.37 0.17 -6.04
CA TYR A 85 10.63 -0.53 -5.83
C TYR A 85 11.46 -0.62 -7.13
N ASP A 86 10.81 -0.88 -8.27
CA ASP A 86 11.46 -1.05 -9.57
C ASP A 86 11.98 0.26 -10.17
N ILE A 87 11.55 1.41 -9.63
CA ILE A 87 11.96 2.74 -10.14
C ILE A 87 12.78 3.56 -9.13
N LEU A 88 13.25 2.98 -8.03
CA LEU A 88 14.05 3.69 -7.02
C LEU A 88 15.29 4.33 -7.63
N GLU A 89 16.01 3.64 -8.51
CA GLU A 89 17.19 4.19 -9.19
C GLU A 89 16.84 5.33 -10.18
N VAL A 90 15.61 5.35 -10.71
CA VAL A 90 15.14 6.43 -11.60
C VAL A 90 14.81 7.70 -10.80
N THR A 91 14.29 7.52 -9.58
CA THR A 91 13.85 8.64 -8.73
C THR A 91 14.95 9.18 -7.85
N LYS A 92 16.03 8.41 -7.62
CA LYS A 92 17.15 8.75 -6.75
C LYS A 92 17.75 10.12 -7.05
N GLY A 93 17.87 10.95 -6.02
CA GLY A 93 18.41 12.31 -6.11
C GLY A 93 17.48 13.34 -6.77
N ASN A 94 16.33 12.92 -7.31
CA ASN A 94 15.39 13.83 -7.97
C ASN A 94 14.19 14.16 -7.08
N VAL A 95 14.42 15.02 -6.09
CA VAL A 95 13.41 15.44 -5.10
C VAL A 95 12.13 15.95 -5.75
N LYS A 96 12.27 16.77 -6.80
CA LYS A 96 11.12 17.36 -7.51
C LYS A 96 10.23 16.27 -8.11
N LEU A 97 10.82 15.34 -8.85
CA LEU A 97 10.10 14.22 -9.46
C LEU A 97 9.38 13.38 -8.40
N VAL A 98 10.06 13.06 -7.28
CA VAL A 98 9.48 12.28 -6.19
C VAL A 98 8.24 12.95 -5.62
N PHE A 99 8.27 14.27 -5.37
CA PHE A 99 7.09 15.00 -4.90
C PHE A 99 5.96 15.01 -5.92
N GLU A 100 6.28 15.23 -7.20
CA GLU A 100 5.29 15.20 -8.29
C GLU A 100 4.61 13.84 -8.39
N LEU A 101 5.35 12.74 -8.24
CA LEU A 101 4.84 11.37 -8.27
C LEU A 101 3.99 11.02 -7.03
N LEU A 102 4.41 11.44 -5.84
CA LEU A 102 3.72 11.08 -4.59
C LEU A 102 2.49 11.97 -4.29
N LEU A 103 2.40 13.17 -4.82
CA LEU A 103 1.27 14.07 -4.56
C LEU A 103 -0.10 13.44 -4.93
N PRO A 104 -0.26 12.75 -6.07
CA PRO A 104 -1.50 12.03 -6.37
C PRO A 104 -1.81 10.90 -5.38
N VAL A 105 -0.79 10.18 -4.89
CA VAL A 105 -0.93 9.12 -3.88
C VAL A 105 -1.40 9.71 -2.54
N ILE A 106 -0.86 10.87 -2.13
CA ILE A 106 -1.32 11.60 -0.94
C ILE A 106 -2.80 11.96 -1.06
N LYS A 107 -3.23 12.43 -2.24
CA LYS A 107 -4.65 12.75 -2.48
C LYS A 107 -5.54 11.51 -2.41
N ALA A 108 -5.08 10.36 -2.91
CA ALA A 108 -5.80 9.10 -2.79
C ALA A 108 -5.96 8.67 -1.33
N LEU A 109 -4.88 8.72 -0.53
CA LEU A 109 -4.91 8.43 0.91
C LEU A 109 -5.84 9.39 1.66
N TYR A 110 -5.82 10.68 1.32
CA TYR A 110 -6.75 11.65 1.89
C TYR A 110 -8.22 11.30 1.56
N THR A 111 -8.51 10.95 0.32
CA THR A 111 -9.87 10.54 -0.09
C THR A 111 -10.34 9.30 0.67
N LEU A 112 -9.46 8.30 0.85
CA LEU A 112 -9.76 7.10 1.62
C LEU A 112 -10.02 7.42 3.10
N SER A 113 -9.17 8.23 3.73
CA SER A 113 -9.26 8.57 5.16
C SER A 113 -10.42 9.49 5.51
N THR A 114 -10.93 10.27 4.54
CA THR A 114 -12.10 11.15 4.70
C THR A 114 -13.40 10.53 4.18
N GLY A 115 -13.35 9.30 3.68
CA GLY A 115 -14.52 8.53 3.26
C GLY A 115 -15.47 8.22 4.42
N ASN A 116 -16.62 7.66 4.10
CA ASN A 116 -17.59 7.23 5.10
C ASN A 116 -18.00 5.77 4.85
N PRO A 117 -17.49 4.82 5.66
CA PRO A 117 -16.55 4.99 6.77
C PRO A 117 -15.11 5.31 6.30
N PRO A 118 -14.28 5.97 7.16
CA PRO A 118 -12.87 6.18 6.87
C PRO A 118 -12.12 4.86 6.70
N LEU A 119 -11.21 4.82 5.71
CA LEU A 119 -10.36 3.67 5.45
C LEU A 119 -8.88 4.07 5.55
N TYR A 120 -8.12 3.35 6.36
CA TYR A 120 -6.67 3.49 6.54
C TYR A 120 -5.97 2.26 5.96
N HIS A 121 -4.93 2.48 5.16
CA HIS A 121 -4.27 1.43 4.38
C HIS A 121 -3.41 0.49 5.23
N ARG A 122 -2.58 1.04 6.11
CA ARG A 122 -1.72 0.35 7.10
C ARG A 122 -0.60 -0.54 6.54
N ASP A 123 -0.39 -0.55 5.24
CA ASP A 123 0.72 -1.29 4.58
C ASP A 123 1.31 -0.48 3.41
N ILE A 124 1.56 0.82 3.65
CA ILE A 124 2.21 1.67 2.66
C ILE A 124 3.70 1.33 2.61
N LYS A 125 4.15 0.89 1.44
CA LYS A 125 5.55 0.55 1.12
C LYS A 125 5.77 0.60 -0.40
N PRO A 126 7.01 0.61 -0.88
CA PRO A 126 7.32 0.65 -2.32
C PRO A 126 6.62 -0.44 -3.14
N ASP A 127 6.51 -1.67 -2.61
CA ASP A 127 5.86 -2.79 -3.30
C ASP A 127 4.35 -2.58 -3.51
N ASN A 128 3.69 -1.83 -2.61
CA ASN A 128 2.25 -1.58 -2.62
C ASN A 128 1.86 -0.27 -3.31
N ILE A 129 2.79 0.36 -4.00
CA ILE A 129 2.57 1.51 -4.87
C ILE A 129 3.05 1.12 -6.26
N LEU A 130 2.10 0.82 -7.14
CA LEU A 130 2.37 0.41 -8.51
C LEU A 130 2.54 1.62 -9.42
N PHE A 131 3.15 1.43 -10.60
CA PHE A 131 3.24 2.48 -11.60
C PHE A 131 2.77 2.02 -12.98
N LEU A 132 2.35 3.00 -13.76
CA LEU A 132 2.26 2.93 -15.21
C LEU A 132 3.29 3.90 -15.79
N LYS A 133 3.98 3.45 -16.86
CA LYS A 133 4.89 4.28 -17.62
C LYS A 133 4.30 4.54 -19.01
N LYS A 134 4.17 5.80 -19.36
CA LYS A 134 3.74 6.23 -20.69
C LYS A 134 4.62 7.41 -21.13
N ASP A 135 5.22 7.32 -22.31
CA ASP A 135 6.04 8.39 -22.93
C ASP A 135 7.08 8.96 -21.94
N ASP A 136 7.78 8.08 -21.19
CA ASP A 136 8.74 8.39 -20.12
C ASP A 136 8.16 9.07 -18.87
N GLU A 137 6.86 9.29 -18.78
CA GLU A 137 6.17 9.74 -17.59
C GLU A 137 5.68 8.57 -16.74
N TYR A 138 5.81 8.71 -15.42
CA TYR A 138 5.34 7.71 -14.44
C TYR A 138 4.09 8.23 -13.74
N THR A 139 3.12 7.35 -13.54
CA THR A 139 1.93 7.62 -12.70
C THR A 139 1.81 6.52 -11.66
N LEU A 140 1.65 6.89 -10.38
CA LEU A 140 1.62 5.96 -9.26
C LEU A 140 0.18 5.62 -8.82
N TYR A 141 0.00 4.39 -8.32
CA TYR A 141 -1.30 3.84 -7.90
C TYR A 141 -1.15 2.99 -6.65
N LEU A 142 -2.01 3.22 -5.64
CA LEU A 142 -2.10 2.39 -4.43
C LEU A 142 -2.74 1.04 -4.74
N THR A 143 -2.21 -0.02 -4.11
CA THR A 143 -2.74 -1.39 -4.17
C THR A 143 -2.59 -2.11 -2.83
N ASP A 144 -3.14 -3.32 -2.72
CA ASP A 144 -3.05 -4.23 -1.56
C ASP A 144 -3.72 -3.72 -0.28
N PHE A 145 -5.04 -3.79 -0.24
CA PHE A 145 -5.86 -3.41 0.92
C PHE A 145 -6.06 -4.54 1.94
N GLY A 146 -5.24 -5.59 1.90
CA GLY A 146 -5.39 -6.77 2.77
C GLY A 146 -5.21 -6.51 4.25
N THR A 147 -4.55 -5.40 4.62
CA THR A 147 -4.31 -4.98 6.01
C THR A 147 -5.08 -3.73 6.41
N CYS A 148 -5.90 -3.19 5.51
CA CYS A 148 -6.62 -1.96 5.75
C CYS A 148 -7.51 -2.03 6.99
N PHE A 149 -7.73 -0.88 7.60
CA PHE A 149 -8.65 -0.69 8.71
C PHE A 149 -9.81 0.20 8.26
N LEU A 150 -11.02 -0.35 8.38
CA LEU A 150 -12.26 0.37 8.13
C LEU A 150 -12.81 0.82 9.48
N ASN A 151 -12.92 2.12 9.71
CA ASN A 151 -13.43 2.67 10.97
C ASN A 151 -14.97 2.77 10.92
N ASP A 152 -15.62 1.60 10.85
CA ASP A 152 -17.08 1.45 10.75
C ASP A 152 -17.73 1.00 12.07
N GLY A 153 -16.96 0.93 13.15
CA GLY A 153 -17.40 0.41 14.45
C GLY A 153 -17.47 -1.13 14.52
N SER A 154 -17.02 -1.84 13.48
CA SER A 154 -16.91 -3.30 13.51
C SER A 154 -15.76 -3.77 14.39
N GLU A 155 -15.90 -5.02 14.93
CA GLU A 155 -14.87 -5.60 15.79
C GLU A 155 -13.53 -5.82 15.07
N ARG A 156 -12.44 -5.78 15.84
CA ARG A 156 -11.09 -6.06 15.39
C ARG A 156 -10.92 -7.46 14.82
N LEU A 157 -10.36 -7.56 13.63
CA LEU A 157 -9.89 -8.84 13.07
C LEU A 157 -8.40 -9.12 13.37
N THR A 158 -7.66 -8.12 13.84
CA THR A 158 -6.25 -8.29 14.18
C THR A 158 -6.10 -8.29 15.70
N PRO A 159 -5.49 -9.32 16.33
CA PRO A 159 -5.21 -9.33 17.76
C PRO A 159 -4.40 -8.11 18.19
N GLU A 160 -4.64 -7.58 19.38
CA GLU A 160 -3.95 -6.40 19.94
C GLU A 160 -2.42 -6.53 19.96
N THR A 161 -1.91 -7.76 19.94
CA THR A 161 -0.48 -8.07 20.02
C THR A 161 0.19 -8.24 18.65
N MET A 162 -0.56 -8.13 17.55
CA MET A 162 0.00 -8.32 16.20
C MET A 162 0.36 -6.99 15.55
N THR A 163 1.65 -6.83 15.26
CA THR A 163 2.18 -5.80 14.39
C THR A 163 1.66 -6.00 12.96
N VAL A 164 1.05 -4.99 12.36
CA VAL A 164 0.52 -5.02 11.00
C VAL A 164 1.37 -4.15 10.09
N GLY A 165 1.83 -4.72 8.99
CA GLY A 165 2.69 -4.06 8.01
C GLY A 165 4.17 -4.44 8.13
N PRO A 166 5.00 -4.10 7.12
CA PRO A 166 6.43 -4.37 7.17
C PRO A 166 7.11 -3.46 8.19
N ARG A 167 7.89 -4.04 9.10
CA ARG A 167 8.55 -3.31 10.22
C ARG A 167 9.34 -2.08 9.77
N MET A 168 9.86 -2.07 8.55
CA MET A 168 10.61 -0.93 8.00
C MET A 168 9.75 0.31 7.74
N TYR A 169 8.50 0.13 7.36
CA TYR A 169 7.60 1.21 6.94
C TYR A 169 6.50 1.52 7.96
N ILE A 170 6.26 0.61 8.91
CA ILE A 170 5.15 0.74 9.87
C ILE A 170 5.34 1.96 10.77
N ALA A 171 4.24 2.68 11.02
CA ALA A 171 4.21 3.75 12.00
C ALA A 171 4.29 3.19 13.43
N PRO A 172 4.97 3.89 14.38
CA PRO A 172 5.16 3.41 15.76
C PRO A 172 3.85 3.08 16.47
N GLU A 173 2.83 3.89 16.26
CA GLU A 173 1.51 3.68 16.81
C GLU A 173 0.84 2.38 16.33
N TYR A 174 1.20 1.90 15.13
CA TYR A 174 0.69 0.63 14.61
C TYR A 174 1.40 -0.58 15.21
N GLU A 175 2.61 -0.40 15.76
CA GLU A 175 3.34 -1.46 16.47
C GLU A 175 2.69 -1.79 17.81
N THR A 176 2.03 -0.83 18.46
CA THR A 176 1.36 -1.03 19.75
C THR A 176 0.11 -1.88 19.64
N GLY A 177 -0.45 -2.02 18.45
CA GLY A 177 -1.67 -2.77 18.17
C GLY A 177 -2.95 -2.09 18.70
N ARG A 178 -2.93 -0.85 19.19
CA ARG A 178 -4.10 -0.14 19.70
C ARG A 178 -4.92 0.45 18.55
N VAL A 179 -6.23 0.14 18.51
CA VAL A 179 -7.14 0.60 17.43
C VAL A 179 -7.37 2.10 17.50
N GLU A 180 -7.51 2.62 18.68
CA GLU A 180 -7.73 4.05 18.94
C GLU A 180 -6.58 4.93 18.42
N GLU A 181 -5.41 4.32 18.17
CA GLU A 181 -4.23 4.99 17.64
C GLU A 181 -4.15 4.90 16.10
N VAL A 182 -5.04 4.12 15.45
CA VAL A 182 -5.07 3.99 13.98
C VAL A 182 -5.74 5.22 13.37
N THR A 183 -4.94 6.02 12.70
CA THR A 183 -5.38 7.25 12.02
C THR A 183 -4.66 7.39 10.67
N GLU A 184 -5.07 8.40 9.89
CA GLU A 184 -4.39 8.78 8.64
C GLU A 184 -2.91 9.11 8.82
N LYS A 185 -2.48 9.48 10.04
CA LYS A 185 -1.08 9.85 10.33
C LYS A 185 -0.13 8.68 10.14
N GLY A 186 -0.57 7.47 10.47
CA GLY A 186 0.24 6.26 10.29
C GLY A 186 0.53 5.96 8.82
N ASP A 187 -0.45 6.14 7.93
CA ASP A 187 -0.24 5.99 6.48
C ASP A 187 0.69 7.10 5.95
N MET A 188 0.53 8.33 6.43
CA MET A 188 1.41 9.45 6.07
C MET A 188 2.85 9.25 6.55
N PHE A 189 3.03 8.69 7.76
CA PHE A 189 4.35 8.30 8.27
C PHE A 189 5.01 7.27 7.35
N SER A 190 4.29 6.20 7.01
CA SER A 190 4.78 5.15 6.11
C SER A 190 5.13 5.70 4.73
N LEU A 191 4.31 6.63 4.21
CA LEU A 191 4.58 7.31 2.94
C LEU A 191 5.83 8.21 3.01
N GLY A 192 6.08 8.83 4.17
CA GLY A 192 7.33 9.59 4.41
C GLY A 192 8.58 8.71 4.27
N LYS A 193 8.52 7.45 4.72
CA LYS A 193 9.59 6.48 4.52
C LYS A 193 9.75 6.06 3.04
N VAL A 194 8.63 5.89 2.32
CA VAL A 194 8.68 5.65 0.86
C VAL A 194 9.32 6.82 0.13
N LEU A 195 8.94 8.06 0.47
CA LEU A 195 9.55 9.28 -0.06
C LEU A 195 11.07 9.29 0.16
N TRP A 196 11.51 8.95 1.38
CA TRP A 196 12.92 8.85 1.69
C TRP A 196 13.63 7.80 0.80
N CYS A 197 13.07 6.60 0.66
CA CYS A 197 13.61 5.56 -0.22
C CYS A 197 13.68 6.01 -1.68
N MET A 198 12.66 6.68 -2.20
CA MET A 198 12.66 7.19 -3.57
C MET A 198 13.74 8.24 -3.82
N ILE A 199 14.07 9.07 -2.81
CA ILE A 199 15.11 10.11 -2.94
C ILE A 199 16.51 9.52 -2.79
N ASN A 200 16.71 8.59 -1.85
CA ASN A 200 18.04 8.08 -1.49
C ASN A 200 18.40 6.76 -2.19
N GLY A 201 17.43 6.06 -2.77
CA GLY A 201 17.56 4.68 -3.22
C GLY A 201 17.33 3.71 -2.06
N GLU A 202 17.35 2.39 -2.37
CA GLU A 202 17.28 1.37 -1.34
C GLU A 202 18.56 1.35 -0.52
N PRO A 203 18.51 1.52 0.81
CA PRO A 203 19.71 1.43 1.63
C PRO A 203 20.13 -0.02 1.76
N GLU A 204 21.35 -0.35 1.31
CA GLU A 204 21.94 -1.70 1.38
C GLU A 204 22.01 -2.21 2.83
N ASP A 205 22.18 -1.32 3.80
CA ASP A 205 22.34 -1.63 5.23
C ASP A 205 21.15 -1.16 6.09
N PHE A 206 19.96 -1.07 5.51
CA PHE A 206 18.78 -0.57 6.22
C PHE A 206 18.30 -1.55 7.28
N MET A 207 18.68 -1.32 8.53
CA MET A 207 18.19 -2.06 9.68
C MET A 207 16.93 -1.38 10.25
N PRO A 208 15.79 -2.09 10.37
CA PRO A 208 14.55 -1.51 10.91
C PRO A 208 14.72 -0.84 12.26
N SER A 209 15.59 -1.43 13.12
CA SER A 209 15.90 -0.93 14.45
C SER A 209 16.70 0.38 14.46
N ASN A 210 17.37 0.73 13.37
CA ASN A 210 18.24 1.90 13.29
C ASN A 210 17.55 3.13 12.73
N PHE A 211 16.40 2.96 12.07
CA PHE A 211 15.70 4.07 11.39
C PHE A 211 15.27 5.21 12.33
N TRP A 212 15.08 4.92 13.61
CA TRP A 212 14.65 5.90 14.62
C TRP A 212 15.80 6.69 15.25
N PHE A 213 17.04 6.21 15.12
CA PHE A 213 18.19 6.68 15.88
C PHE A 213 19.38 7.09 15.02
N VAL A 214 19.20 7.23 13.70
CA VAL A 214 20.36 7.45 12.83
C VAL A 214 20.59 8.93 12.64
N ASP A 215 21.57 9.46 13.35
CA ASP A 215 22.16 10.78 13.14
C ASP A 215 22.92 10.89 11.78
N GLU A 216 23.09 9.77 11.08
CA GLU A 216 23.92 9.68 9.87
C GLU A 216 23.18 9.94 8.56
N TYR A 217 21.84 9.94 8.57
CA TYR A 217 21.05 10.28 7.38
C TYR A 217 20.71 11.76 7.37
N ASP A 218 20.88 12.39 6.22
CA ASP A 218 20.50 13.79 6.04
C ASP A 218 18.97 13.95 6.13
N LEU A 219 18.48 14.10 7.35
CA LEU A 219 17.08 14.36 7.66
C LEU A 219 16.63 15.75 7.25
N SER A 220 17.51 16.59 6.70
CA SER A 220 17.17 17.95 6.24
C SER A 220 16.06 17.96 5.19
N LEU A 221 15.91 16.86 4.43
CA LEU A 221 14.85 16.68 3.46
C LEU A 221 13.48 16.38 4.09
N ILE A 222 13.43 15.85 5.31
CA ILE A 222 12.16 15.57 6.03
C ILE A 222 11.56 16.87 6.58
N HIS A 223 12.39 17.87 6.89
CA HIS A 223 11.93 19.17 7.39
C HIS A 223 11.25 20.06 6.33
N ILE A 224 11.26 19.66 5.07
CA ILE A 224 10.56 20.40 3.99
C ILE A 224 9.03 20.34 4.15
N SER A 225 8.50 19.39 4.92
CA SER A 225 7.06 19.23 5.14
C SER A 225 6.50 19.97 6.37
N GLU A 226 7.33 20.57 7.21
CA GLU A 226 6.82 21.43 8.27
C GLU A 226 6.47 22.83 7.71
N PRO A 227 5.20 23.26 7.81
CA PRO A 227 4.87 24.64 7.51
C PRO A 227 5.67 25.53 8.48
N THR A 228 6.48 26.42 7.93
CA THR A 228 7.21 27.44 8.70
C THR A 228 6.26 28.10 9.68
N ARG A 229 6.32 27.73 10.97
CA ARG A 229 5.76 28.52 12.04
C ARG A 229 6.58 29.81 12.07
N HIS A 230 6.07 30.84 11.45
CA HIS A 230 6.53 32.17 11.73
C HIS A 230 6.29 32.44 13.22
N LEU A 231 7.36 32.33 14.00
CA LEU A 231 7.41 32.90 15.33
C LEU A 231 7.23 34.41 15.19
N ARG A 232 6.10 34.92 15.67
CA ARG A 232 5.95 36.31 16.07
C ARG A 232 6.28 36.43 17.55
#